data_b3b115b4b9d1ac19b701752464f902a9
#
_entry.id   b3b115b4b9d1ac19b701752464f902a9
#
_cell.length_a   1.000
_cell.length_b   1.000
_cell.length_c   1.000
_cell.angle_alpha   90.00
_cell.angle_beta   90.00
_cell.angle_gamma   90.00
#
_symmetry.space_group_name_H-M   'P 1'
#
loop_
_entity.id
_entity.type
_entity.pdbx_description
1 polymer ?
#
loop_
_entity_poly.entity_id
_entity_poly.type
_entity_poly.pdbx_seq_one_letter_code
_entity_poly.pdbx_strand_id
1 'polypeptide(L)'
;TRFAAPELATTKSTMLSALTSMTTPAWAFATSSTSFPTAQAPVNTPLRLRILWNAKASAKAEAQALPALEGPLQLCLSKTPLPAQDPLLSHKTTHRPWYQDAAALLEKHPQLFDVIFLDTQSRVCEGSRSNIYIQDEQGHWWTPPAQGWLLPGVQRQALLNSGLARETELFLDDLLHARAIRVSNALRGWQNALLVQNPV
;
A
#
# COMPACT_ATOMS: atom_id res chain seq x y z
N THR A 1 -28.47 14.62 15.12
CA THR A 1 -27.20 14.96 15.78
C THR A 1 -26.08 14.55 14.81
N ARG A 2 -25.43 15.54 14.17
CA ARG A 2 -24.33 15.33 13.23
C ARG A 2 -23.09 14.96 14.06
N PHE A 3 -22.51 13.78 13.82
CA PHE A 3 -21.16 13.46 14.25
C PHE A 3 -20.18 14.05 13.21
N ALA A 4 -19.43 15.05 13.64
CA ALA A 4 -18.29 15.59 12.89
C ALA A 4 -17.15 14.56 12.91
N ALA A 5 -16.56 14.29 11.75
CA ALA A 5 -15.35 13.48 11.65
C ALA A 5 -14.18 14.24 12.32
N PRO A 6 -13.31 13.55 13.07
CA PRO A 6 -12.13 14.21 13.63
C PRO A 6 -11.15 14.59 12.51
N GLU A 7 -10.72 15.85 12.55
CA GLU A 7 -9.74 16.43 11.63
C GLU A 7 -8.41 15.66 11.63
N LEU A 8 -8.09 15.09 10.48
CA LEU A 8 -6.80 14.43 10.18
C LEU A 8 -5.64 15.42 9.90
N ALA A 9 -5.82 16.70 10.25
CA ALA A 9 -4.85 17.75 9.97
C ALA A 9 -3.62 17.75 10.88
N THR A 10 -3.69 17.11 12.06
CA THR A 10 -2.65 17.22 13.09
C THR A 10 -1.51 16.21 12.94
N THR A 11 -1.72 15.12 12.21
CA THR A 11 -0.75 14.01 12.13
C THR A 11 0.44 14.28 11.20
N LYS A 12 0.30 15.19 10.24
CA LYS A 12 1.38 15.52 9.29
C LYS A 12 2.48 16.37 9.91
N SER A 13 2.11 17.27 10.82
CA SER A 13 3.09 18.13 11.53
C SER A 13 3.88 17.34 12.57
N THR A 14 3.26 16.36 13.21
CA THR A 14 3.90 15.56 14.27
C THR A 14 4.94 14.57 13.73
N MET A 15 4.77 14.04 12.52
CA MET A 15 5.80 13.19 11.89
C MET A 15 7.03 13.97 11.46
N LEU A 16 6.89 15.22 11.02
CA LEU A 16 8.05 16.04 10.64
C LEU A 16 8.84 16.50 11.86
N SER A 17 8.17 16.80 13.00
CA SER A 17 8.81 17.17 14.26
C SER A 17 9.43 15.96 14.99
N ALA A 18 8.86 14.76 14.85
CA ALA A 18 9.42 13.54 15.42
C ALA A 18 10.76 13.13 14.76
N LEU A 19 10.96 13.44 13.48
CA LEU A 19 12.23 13.24 12.78
C LEU A 19 13.31 14.21 13.25
N THR A 20 12.95 15.36 13.85
CA THR A 20 13.91 16.37 14.32
C THR A 20 14.28 16.23 15.81
N SER A 21 13.52 15.44 16.59
CA SER A 21 13.72 15.30 18.05
C SER A 21 14.25 13.92 18.50
N MET A 22 14.52 13.00 17.58
CA MET A 22 15.17 11.74 17.93
C MET A 22 16.63 11.97 18.23
N THR A 23 17.00 11.93 19.50
CA THR A 23 18.39 11.77 19.96
C THR A 23 19.02 10.60 19.21
N THR A 24 20.07 10.90 18.46
CA THR A 24 20.78 10.02 17.55
C THR A 24 21.20 8.73 18.26
N PRO A 25 20.69 7.56 17.89
CA PRO A 25 21.22 6.30 18.42
C PRO A 25 22.63 6.07 17.88
N ALA A 26 23.47 5.39 18.65
CA ALA A 26 24.93 5.22 18.43
C ALA A 26 25.37 4.58 17.10
N TRP A 27 24.44 4.14 16.24
CA TRP A 27 24.71 3.64 14.87
C TRP A 27 24.62 4.73 13.78
N ALA A 28 24.30 5.97 14.12
CA ALA A 28 24.15 7.07 13.16
C ALA A 28 25.46 7.75 12.75
N PHE A 29 26.61 7.20 13.09
CA PHE A 29 27.92 7.68 12.63
C PHE A 29 28.37 6.97 11.35
N ALA A 30 27.60 7.11 10.28
CA ALA A 30 28.13 6.99 8.93
C ALA A 30 27.83 8.32 8.23
N THR A 31 28.80 9.21 8.23
CA THR A 31 28.82 10.43 7.43
C THR A 31 28.91 10.08 5.96
N SER A 32 27.81 9.61 5.36
CA SER A 32 27.65 9.61 3.92
C SER A 32 26.75 10.79 3.58
N SER A 33 27.23 11.67 2.73
CA SER A 33 26.53 12.82 2.18
C SER A 33 25.19 12.37 1.57
N THR A 34 24.14 12.41 2.38
CA THR A 34 22.79 12.20 1.90
C THR A 34 22.36 13.49 1.21
N SER A 35 22.62 13.59 -0.10
CA SER A 35 22.05 14.66 -0.91
C SER A 35 20.56 14.42 -1.06
N PHE A 36 19.75 15.16 -0.29
CA PHE A 36 18.33 15.24 -0.58
C PHE A 36 18.17 16.04 -1.86
N PRO A 37 17.46 15.51 -2.89
CA PRO A 37 17.15 16.29 -4.06
C PRO A 37 16.31 17.49 -3.60
N THR A 38 16.83 18.71 -3.89
CA THR A 38 16.07 19.93 -3.73
C THR A 38 15.01 19.96 -4.83
N ALA A 39 13.95 19.20 -4.65
CA ALA A 39 12.81 19.28 -5.54
C ALA A 39 12.13 20.62 -5.28
N GLN A 40 12.28 21.58 -6.18
CA GLN A 40 11.45 22.78 -6.24
C GLN A 40 10.03 22.37 -6.67
N ALA A 41 9.31 21.71 -5.77
CA ALA A 41 7.90 21.49 -5.97
C ALA A 41 7.15 22.77 -5.57
N PRO A 42 6.07 23.15 -6.28
CA PRO A 42 5.21 24.25 -5.87
C PRO A 42 4.76 24.03 -4.42
N VAL A 43 4.79 25.09 -3.63
CA VAL A 43 4.31 25.09 -2.23
C VAL A 43 2.86 24.61 -2.26
N ASN A 44 2.54 23.47 -1.64
CA ASN A 44 1.25 22.77 -1.59
C ASN A 44 1.01 21.61 -2.59
N THR A 45 1.99 21.16 -3.36
CA THR A 45 1.83 19.93 -4.15
C THR A 45 2.16 18.73 -3.29
N PRO A 46 1.25 17.75 -3.12
CA PRO A 46 1.56 16.49 -2.44
C PRO A 46 2.70 15.75 -3.16
N LEU A 47 3.67 15.25 -2.40
CA LEU A 47 4.83 14.53 -2.95
C LEU A 47 4.82 13.08 -2.49
N ARG A 48 5.19 12.18 -3.40
CA ARG A 48 5.62 10.83 -3.06
C ARG A 48 7.11 10.86 -2.75
N LEU A 49 7.47 10.54 -1.51
CA LEU A 49 8.85 10.32 -1.11
C LEU A 49 9.13 8.81 -1.16
N ARG A 50 10.17 8.42 -1.88
CA ARG A 50 10.69 7.05 -1.92
C ARG A 50 12.08 7.03 -1.33
N ILE A 51 12.29 6.20 -0.31
CA ILE A 51 13.60 5.99 0.31
C ILE A 51 14.05 4.57 -0.03
N LEU A 52 15.21 4.47 -0.66
CA LEU A 52 15.88 3.21 -0.95
C LEU A 52 17.05 3.06 0.01
N TRP A 53 17.09 1.94 0.72
CA TRP A 53 18.16 1.60 1.65
C TRP A 53 18.86 0.33 1.17
N ASN A 54 20.18 0.29 1.24
CA ASN A 54 20.95 -0.89 0.86
C ASN A 54 21.76 -1.46 2.03
N ALA A 55 22.29 -2.68 1.83
CA ALA A 55 23.09 -3.39 2.86
C ALA A 55 24.38 -2.65 3.27
N LYS A 56 24.84 -1.66 2.50
CA LYS A 56 26.02 -0.83 2.83
C LYS A 56 25.66 0.41 3.66
N ALA A 57 24.47 0.43 4.26
CA ALA A 57 23.94 1.55 5.06
C ALA A 57 23.87 2.89 4.28
N SER A 58 23.77 2.85 2.95
CA SER A 58 23.51 4.05 2.16
C SER A 58 22.03 4.18 1.85
N ALA A 59 21.51 5.40 1.87
CA ALA A 59 20.14 5.72 1.56
C ALA A 59 20.05 6.68 0.37
N LYS A 60 19.13 6.41 -0.55
CA LYS A 60 18.76 7.31 -1.65
C LYS A 60 17.30 7.73 -1.47
N ALA A 61 17.05 9.03 -1.47
CA ALA A 61 15.70 9.58 -1.46
C ALA A 61 15.32 10.11 -2.84
N GLU A 62 14.08 9.83 -3.27
CA GLU A 62 13.50 10.31 -4.53
C GLU A 62 12.16 10.95 -4.21
N ALA A 63 11.94 12.17 -4.69
CA ALA A 63 10.67 12.87 -4.55
C ALA A 63 10.02 13.05 -5.93
N GLN A 64 8.72 12.77 -6.01
CA GLN A 64 7.92 12.93 -7.22
C GLN A 64 6.57 13.55 -6.86
N ALA A 65 5.99 14.36 -7.76
CA ALA A 65 4.62 14.83 -7.59
C ALA A 65 3.66 13.65 -7.41
N LEU A 66 2.70 13.80 -6.51
CA LEU A 66 1.67 12.80 -6.24
C LEU A 66 0.34 13.31 -6.80
N PRO A 67 -0.06 12.92 -8.03
CA PRO A 67 -1.33 13.32 -8.60
C PRO A 67 -2.51 12.91 -7.72
N ALA A 68 -3.58 13.68 -7.70
CA ALA A 68 -4.83 13.26 -7.08
C ALA A 68 -5.37 11.98 -7.76
N LEU A 69 -6.12 11.20 -7.00
CA LEU A 69 -6.87 10.06 -7.52
C LEU A 69 -8.31 10.52 -7.78
N GLU A 70 -8.86 10.14 -8.92
CA GLU A 70 -10.23 10.47 -9.31
C GLU A 70 -11.06 9.18 -9.34
N GLY A 71 -12.21 9.22 -8.67
CA GLY A 71 -13.16 8.11 -8.63
C GLY A 71 -12.65 6.83 -7.94
N PRO A 72 -13.41 5.74 -8.06
CA PRO A 72 -13.01 4.42 -7.59
C PRO A 72 -11.82 3.87 -8.39
N LEU A 73 -10.86 3.26 -7.70
CA LEU A 73 -9.67 2.71 -8.32
C LEU A 73 -9.97 1.40 -9.05
N GLN A 74 -9.53 1.28 -10.30
CA GLN A 74 -9.73 0.06 -11.08
C GLN A 74 -8.67 -0.99 -10.71
N LEU A 75 -9.14 -2.19 -10.40
CA LEU A 75 -8.33 -3.35 -10.06
C LEU A 75 -8.62 -4.47 -11.05
N CYS A 76 -7.63 -5.28 -11.38
CA CYS A 76 -7.85 -6.54 -12.10
C CYS A 76 -7.17 -7.70 -11.35
N LEU A 77 -7.49 -8.93 -11.73
CA LEU A 77 -6.89 -10.12 -11.12
C LEU A 77 -5.59 -10.49 -11.84
N SER A 78 -4.61 -10.96 -11.08
CA SER A 78 -3.41 -11.58 -11.65
C SER A 78 -3.77 -12.92 -12.30
N LYS A 79 -3.15 -13.21 -13.44
CA LYS A 79 -3.22 -14.54 -14.07
C LYS A 79 -2.28 -15.55 -13.40
N THR A 80 -1.29 -15.06 -12.66
CA THR A 80 -0.28 -15.87 -11.99
C THR A 80 -0.51 -15.79 -10.48
N PRO A 81 -0.61 -16.92 -9.77
CA PRO A 81 -0.76 -16.91 -8.32
C PRO A 81 0.53 -16.46 -7.63
N LEU A 82 0.43 -15.90 -6.43
CA LEU A 82 1.59 -15.67 -5.57
C LEU A 82 2.18 -16.99 -5.08
N PRO A 83 3.51 -17.07 -4.96
CA PRO A 83 4.15 -18.22 -4.33
C PRO A 83 3.73 -18.29 -2.86
N ALA A 84 3.18 -19.44 -2.45
CA ALA A 84 2.79 -19.64 -1.07
C ALA A 84 4.03 -19.54 -0.15
N GLN A 85 3.92 -18.76 0.93
CA GLN A 85 4.89 -18.68 2.02
C GLN A 85 6.32 -18.22 1.64
N ASP A 86 6.48 -17.40 0.58
CA ASP A 86 7.77 -16.76 0.35
C ASP A 86 8.03 -15.70 1.45
N PRO A 87 9.11 -15.84 2.24
CA PRO A 87 9.40 -14.91 3.33
C PRO A 87 9.51 -13.44 2.89
N LEU A 88 9.87 -13.19 1.62
CA LEU A 88 10.00 -11.84 1.09
C LEU A 88 8.66 -11.15 0.82
N LEU A 89 7.54 -11.88 0.78
CA LEU A 89 6.20 -11.28 0.67
C LEU A 89 5.90 -10.36 1.85
N SER A 90 6.37 -10.71 3.04
CA SER A 90 6.18 -9.90 4.25
C SER A 90 7.15 -8.70 4.36
N HIS A 91 8.08 -8.53 3.41
CA HIS A 91 9.11 -7.50 3.45
C HIS A 91 8.98 -6.49 2.31
N LYS A 92 9.11 -5.20 2.64
CA LYS A 92 9.13 -4.11 1.66
C LYS A 92 10.50 -4.03 0.97
N THR A 93 10.71 -4.85 -0.05
CA THR A 93 11.96 -4.97 -0.79
C THR A 93 11.81 -4.53 -2.25
N THR A 94 12.91 -4.25 -2.94
CA THR A 94 12.96 -4.05 -4.39
C THR A 94 13.03 -5.37 -5.15
N HIS A 95 13.41 -6.46 -4.50
CA HIS A 95 13.39 -7.80 -5.09
C HIS A 95 11.98 -8.39 -4.98
N ARG A 96 11.19 -8.27 -6.05
CA ARG A 96 9.78 -8.69 -6.09
C ARG A 96 9.45 -9.33 -7.44
N PRO A 97 10.05 -10.48 -7.78
CA PRO A 97 9.93 -11.09 -9.11
C PRO A 97 8.47 -11.45 -9.46
N TRP A 98 7.67 -11.88 -8.48
CA TRP A 98 6.27 -12.26 -8.67
C TRP A 98 5.32 -11.11 -9.10
N TYR A 99 5.75 -9.85 -9.00
CA TYR A 99 4.96 -8.69 -9.45
C TYR A 99 5.43 -8.09 -10.76
N GLN A 100 6.37 -8.71 -11.47
CA GLN A 100 6.92 -8.16 -12.73
C GLN A 100 5.85 -8.07 -13.82
N ASP A 101 5.02 -9.11 -13.99
CA ASP A 101 3.93 -9.10 -14.96
C ASP A 101 2.88 -8.04 -14.63
N ALA A 102 2.56 -7.87 -13.34
CA ALA A 102 1.67 -6.82 -12.89
C ALA A 102 2.25 -5.42 -13.19
N ALA A 103 3.54 -5.21 -12.97
CA ALA A 103 4.18 -3.93 -13.28
C ALA A 103 4.10 -3.61 -14.78
N ALA A 104 4.39 -4.59 -15.66
CA ALA A 104 4.28 -4.45 -17.10
C ALA A 104 2.83 -4.20 -17.56
N LEU A 105 1.86 -4.88 -16.94
CA LEU A 105 0.44 -4.66 -17.23
C LEU A 105 0.00 -3.24 -16.86
N LEU A 106 0.37 -2.77 -15.67
CA LEU A 106 0.01 -1.43 -15.18
C LEU A 106 0.69 -0.31 -15.97
N GLU A 107 1.83 -0.55 -16.56
CA GLU A 107 2.49 0.39 -17.47
C GLU A 107 1.72 0.52 -18.79
N LYS A 108 1.23 -0.59 -19.34
CA LYS A 108 0.42 -0.61 -20.57
C LYS A 108 -1.00 -0.08 -20.37
N HIS A 109 -1.54 -0.20 -19.16
CA HIS A 109 -2.92 0.15 -18.84
C HIS A 109 -2.96 1.13 -17.66
N PRO A 110 -2.64 2.43 -17.87
CA PRO A 110 -2.51 3.44 -16.81
C PRO A 110 -3.83 3.73 -16.08
N GLN A 111 -4.99 3.33 -16.62
CA GLN A 111 -6.28 3.39 -15.96
C GLN A 111 -6.40 2.39 -14.80
N LEU A 112 -5.61 1.30 -14.82
CA LEU A 112 -5.56 0.34 -13.72
C LEU A 112 -4.72 0.90 -12.58
N PHE A 113 -5.27 0.84 -11.38
CA PHE A 113 -4.53 1.20 -10.18
C PHE A 113 -3.66 0.05 -9.68
N ASP A 114 -4.17 -1.17 -9.65
CA ASP A 114 -3.44 -2.31 -9.10
C ASP A 114 -3.89 -3.64 -9.72
N VAL A 115 -3.07 -4.67 -9.52
CA VAL A 115 -3.35 -6.06 -9.87
C VAL A 115 -3.42 -6.86 -8.58
N ILE A 116 -4.55 -7.51 -8.34
CA ILE A 116 -4.82 -8.31 -7.14
C ILE A 116 -4.38 -9.75 -7.38
N PHE A 117 -3.66 -10.29 -6.42
CA PHE A 117 -3.11 -11.63 -6.45
C PHE A 117 -3.88 -12.57 -5.54
N LEU A 118 -4.04 -13.78 -6.04
CA LEU A 118 -4.50 -14.93 -5.28
C LEU A 118 -3.33 -15.89 -5.07
N ASP A 119 -3.43 -16.78 -4.13
CA ASP A 119 -2.54 -17.94 -4.04
C ASP A 119 -3.05 -19.14 -4.87
N THR A 120 -2.35 -20.26 -4.80
CA THR A 120 -2.70 -21.48 -5.52
C THR A 120 -3.98 -22.16 -5.03
N GLN A 121 -4.55 -21.73 -3.90
CA GLN A 121 -5.79 -22.19 -3.33
C GLN A 121 -6.94 -21.20 -3.56
N SER A 122 -6.76 -20.21 -4.46
CA SER A 122 -7.71 -19.13 -4.73
C SER A 122 -7.99 -18.23 -3.52
N ARG A 123 -7.10 -18.20 -2.51
CA ARG A 123 -7.21 -17.24 -1.42
C ARG A 123 -6.72 -15.87 -1.90
N VAL A 124 -7.45 -14.83 -1.53
CA VAL A 124 -7.06 -13.45 -1.80
C VAL A 124 -5.85 -13.10 -0.94
N CYS A 125 -4.82 -12.56 -1.56
CA CYS A 125 -3.60 -12.14 -0.88
C CYS A 125 -3.53 -10.61 -0.79
N GLU A 126 -2.97 -9.98 -1.80
CA GLU A 126 -2.79 -8.53 -1.83
C GLU A 126 -2.74 -8.01 -3.27
N GLY A 127 -2.69 -6.70 -3.43
CA GLY A 127 -2.31 -6.07 -4.70
C GLY A 127 -0.79 -5.93 -4.85
N SER A 128 -0.32 -5.71 -6.06
CA SER A 128 1.11 -5.50 -6.33
C SER A 128 1.70 -4.31 -5.57
N ARG A 129 0.86 -3.36 -5.14
CA ARG A 129 1.23 -2.13 -4.42
C ARG A 129 0.30 -1.75 -3.27
N SER A 130 -0.73 -2.54 -2.96
CA SER A 130 -1.73 -2.23 -1.94
C SER A 130 -2.22 -3.48 -1.21
N ASN A 131 -2.73 -3.30 0.02
CA ASN A 131 -3.54 -4.31 0.69
C ASN A 131 -5.00 -4.15 0.26
N ILE A 132 -5.76 -5.25 0.25
CA ILE A 132 -7.15 -5.30 -0.21
C ILE A 132 -8.12 -5.53 0.95
N TYR A 133 -9.32 -4.99 0.79
CA TYR A 133 -10.44 -5.14 1.73
C TYR A 133 -11.72 -5.38 0.96
N ILE A 134 -12.58 -6.21 1.49
CA ILE A 134 -13.95 -6.39 1.03
C ILE A 134 -14.94 -6.02 2.12
N GLN A 135 -16.12 -5.56 1.72
CA GLN A 135 -17.22 -5.32 2.63
C GLN A 135 -18.25 -6.42 2.48
N ASP A 136 -18.69 -7.02 3.61
CA ASP A 136 -19.78 -7.97 3.66
C ASP A 136 -21.16 -7.29 3.60
N GLU A 137 -22.23 -8.09 3.56
CA GLU A 137 -23.62 -7.63 3.55
C GLU A 137 -24.00 -6.85 4.82
N GLN A 138 -23.31 -7.09 5.94
CA GLN A 138 -23.52 -6.43 7.22
C GLN A 138 -22.78 -5.12 7.32
N GLY A 139 -21.94 -4.79 6.33
CA GLY A 139 -21.15 -3.56 6.27
C GLY A 139 -19.80 -3.63 6.98
N HIS A 140 -19.36 -4.81 7.44
CA HIS A 140 -18.04 -4.99 8.04
C HIS A 140 -16.97 -5.09 6.95
N TRP A 141 -15.80 -4.55 7.26
CA TRP A 141 -14.65 -4.65 6.37
C TRP A 141 -13.69 -5.75 6.79
N TRP A 142 -13.31 -6.58 5.84
CA TRP A 142 -12.44 -7.73 6.00
C TRP A 142 -11.21 -7.61 5.12
N THR A 143 -10.06 -8.08 5.61
CA THR A 143 -8.79 -8.12 4.88
C THR A 143 -8.09 -9.45 5.13
N PRO A 144 -7.36 -10.01 4.16
CA PRO A 144 -6.62 -11.25 4.39
C PRO A 144 -5.59 -11.12 5.52
N PRO A 145 -5.33 -12.20 6.28
CA PRO A 145 -4.33 -12.22 7.34
C PRO A 145 -2.91 -12.12 6.78
N ALA A 146 -2.03 -11.41 7.50
CA ALA A 146 -0.65 -11.17 7.04
C ALA A 146 0.32 -12.33 7.33
N GLN A 147 -0.16 -13.57 7.38
CA GLN A 147 0.63 -14.75 7.79
C GLN A 147 1.54 -15.28 6.67
N GLY A 148 2.46 -14.43 6.15
CA GLY A 148 3.43 -14.84 5.12
C GLY A 148 2.90 -14.78 3.68
N TRP A 149 1.69 -14.23 3.44
CA TRP A 149 1.06 -14.18 2.12
C TRP A 149 0.93 -12.77 1.56
N LEU A 150 1.29 -11.77 2.34
CA LEU A 150 1.18 -10.37 1.95
C LEU A 150 2.07 -9.48 2.82
N LEU A 151 2.29 -8.27 2.34
CA LEU A 151 2.98 -7.24 3.09
C LEU A 151 2.08 -6.70 4.21
N PRO A 152 2.50 -6.73 5.50
CA PRO A 152 1.78 -6.08 6.59
C PRO A 152 1.92 -4.55 6.48
N GLY A 153 1.11 -3.93 5.63
CA GLY A 153 1.20 -2.50 5.32
C GLY A 153 0.91 -1.62 6.54
N VAL A 154 1.60 -0.49 6.66
CA VAL A 154 1.41 0.48 7.77
C VAL A 154 -0.03 1.00 7.82
N GLN A 155 -0.61 1.35 6.67
CA GLN A 155 -2.02 1.77 6.61
C GLN A 155 -2.97 0.64 6.98
N ARG A 156 -2.65 -0.60 6.56
CA ARG A 156 -3.43 -1.78 6.96
C ARG A 156 -3.43 -1.96 8.48
N GLN A 157 -2.26 -1.86 9.11
CA GLN A 157 -2.16 -2.00 10.56
C GLN A 157 -2.95 -0.90 11.30
N ALA A 158 -2.94 0.33 10.80
CA ALA A 158 -3.73 1.42 11.36
C ALA A 158 -5.24 1.13 11.29
N LEU A 159 -5.74 0.56 10.18
CA LEU A 159 -7.14 0.19 10.02
C LEU A 159 -7.56 -0.96 10.95
N LEU A 160 -6.70 -1.95 11.15
CA LEU A 160 -6.93 -3.03 12.10
C LEU A 160 -6.95 -2.51 13.55
N ASN A 161 -5.97 -1.69 13.93
CA ASN A 161 -5.87 -1.13 15.28
C ASN A 161 -7.07 -0.22 15.64
N SER A 162 -7.64 0.46 14.64
CA SER A 162 -8.83 1.30 14.83
C SER A 162 -10.16 0.51 14.80
N GLY A 163 -10.12 -0.79 14.52
CA GLY A 163 -11.32 -1.63 14.39
C GLY A 163 -12.14 -1.36 13.12
N LEU A 164 -11.62 -0.56 12.18
CA LEU A 164 -12.28 -0.27 10.89
C LEU A 164 -12.23 -1.46 9.94
N ALA A 165 -11.26 -2.35 10.09
CA ALA A 165 -11.18 -3.61 9.37
C ALA A 165 -10.79 -4.74 10.32
N ARG A 166 -11.10 -5.97 9.94
CA ARG A 166 -10.76 -7.20 10.65
C ARG A 166 -10.11 -8.19 9.72
N GLU A 167 -9.30 -9.09 10.25
CA GLU A 167 -8.67 -10.15 9.47
C GLU A 167 -9.58 -11.36 9.35
N THR A 168 -9.65 -11.90 8.14
CA THR A 168 -10.20 -13.24 7.87
C THR A 168 -9.61 -13.76 6.56
N GLU A 169 -9.55 -15.09 6.39
CA GLU A 169 -9.28 -15.66 5.07
C GLU A 169 -10.39 -15.26 4.12
N LEU A 170 -10.00 -14.81 2.93
CA LEU A 170 -10.89 -14.41 1.86
C LEU A 170 -10.55 -15.21 0.61
N PHE A 171 -11.56 -15.67 -0.08
CA PHE A 171 -11.41 -16.39 -1.34
C PHE A 171 -11.86 -15.55 -2.52
N LEU A 172 -11.56 -16.00 -3.72
CA LEU A 172 -11.98 -15.33 -4.95
C LEU A 172 -13.49 -15.08 -4.96
N ASP A 173 -14.28 -16.03 -4.50
CA ASP A 173 -15.73 -15.93 -4.45
C ASP A 173 -16.21 -14.79 -3.54
N ASP A 174 -15.59 -14.62 -2.38
CA ASP A 174 -15.85 -13.50 -1.48
C ASP A 174 -15.56 -12.14 -2.15
N LEU A 175 -14.46 -12.07 -2.91
CA LEU A 175 -14.10 -10.87 -3.65
C LEU A 175 -15.08 -10.54 -4.76
N LEU A 176 -15.56 -11.56 -5.48
CA LEU A 176 -16.51 -11.39 -6.60
C LEU A 176 -17.90 -10.98 -6.13
N HIS A 177 -18.33 -11.41 -4.93
CA HIS A 177 -19.61 -11.10 -4.33
C HIS A 177 -19.57 -10.01 -3.26
N ALA A 178 -18.42 -9.36 -3.10
CA ALA A 178 -18.25 -8.27 -2.13
C ALA A 178 -19.21 -7.11 -2.41
N ARG A 179 -19.89 -6.61 -1.38
CA ARG A 179 -20.71 -5.39 -1.46
C ARG A 179 -19.91 -4.17 -1.89
N ALA A 180 -18.67 -4.08 -1.45
CA ALA A 180 -17.74 -3.03 -1.84
C ALA A 180 -16.29 -3.51 -1.67
N ILE A 181 -15.40 -2.93 -2.43
CA ILE A 181 -13.96 -3.21 -2.39
C ILE A 181 -13.21 -1.93 -2.06
N ARG A 182 -12.21 -2.05 -1.23
CA ARG A 182 -11.22 -1.00 -0.95
C ARG A 182 -9.80 -1.53 -1.04
N VAL A 183 -8.87 -0.63 -1.31
CA VAL A 183 -7.44 -0.91 -1.22
C VAL A 183 -6.75 0.13 -0.35
N SER A 184 -5.60 -0.22 0.23
CA SER A 184 -4.83 0.73 1.00
C SER A 184 -3.33 0.61 0.80
N ASN A 185 -2.66 1.72 0.92
CA ASN A 185 -1.22 1.78 1.19
C ASN A 185 -0.89 3.07 1.97
N ALA A 186 0.32 3.15 2.53
CA ALA A 186 0.72 4.29 3.35
C ALA A 186 0.75 5.64 2.57
N LEU A 187 0.86 5.58 1.23
CA LEU A 187 0.92 6.77 0.39
C LEU A 187 -0.45 7.37 0.09
N ARG A 188 -1.44 6.51 -0.18
CA ARG A 188 -2.77 6.88 -0.67
C ARG A 188 -3.87 6.77 0.39
N GLY A 189 -3.56 6.16 1.53
CA GLY A 189 -4.57 5.86 2.54
C GLY A 189 -5.51 4.74 2.10
N TRP A 190 -6.78 4.81 2.47
CA TRP A 190 -7.81 3.80 2.24
C TRP A 190 -8.79 4.30 1.17
N GLN A 191 -8.77 3.70 0.00
CA GLN A 191 -9.45 4.15 -1.22
C GLN A 191 -10.51 3.17 -1.69
N ASN A 192 -11.64 3.66 -2.20
CA ASN A 192 -12.64 2.83 -2.87
C ASN A 192 -12.07 2.26 -4.17
N ALA A 193 -12.45 1.04 -4.48
CA ALA A 193 -11.98 0.34 -5.66
C ALA A 193 -13.08 -0.49 -6.32
N LEU A 194 -12.87 -0.84 -7.58
CA LEU A 194 -13.74 -1.70 -8.38
C LEU A 194 -12.89 -2.78 -9.04
N LEU A 195 -13.37 -4.01 -9.02
CA LEU A 195 -12.78 -5.08 -9.81
C LEU A 195 -13.30 -4.96 -11.24
N VAL A 196 -12.37 -4.86 -12.21
CA VAL A 196 -12.69 -4.82 -13.64
C VAL A 196 -12.15 -6.06 -14.33
N GLN A 197 -12.69 -6.37 -15.52
CA GLN A 197 -12.14 -7.45 -16.35
C GLN A 197 -10.69 -7.13 -16.72
N ASN A 198 -9.88 -8.20 -16.83
CA ASN A 198 -8.51 -8.03 -17.30
C ASN A 198 -8.52 -7.43 -18.70
N PRO A 199 -7.73 -6.39 -18.95
CA PRO A 199 -7.56 -5.89 -20.30
C PRO A 199 -6.94 -6.98 -21.19
N VAL A 200 -7.44 -7.08 -22.39
CA VAL A 200 -6.97 -8.05 -23.41
C VAL A 200 -5.61 -7.61 -23.97
#